data_5959a514c5ccb1ee3e812bb5c3a1a02f
#
_entry.id   5959a514c5ccb1ee3e812bb5c3a1a02f
#
_cell.length_a   1.000
_cell.length_b   1.000
_cell.length_c   1.000
_cell.angle_alpha   90.00
_cell.angle_beta   90.00
_cell.angle_gamma   90.00
#
_symmetry.space_group_name_H-M   'P 1'
#
loop_
_entity.id
_entity.type
_entity.pdbx_description
1 polymer ?
#
loop_
_entity_poly.entity_id
_entity_poly.type
_entity_poly.pdbx_seq_one_letter_code
_entity_poly.pdbx_strand_id
1 'polypeptide(L)'
;NMKIFRYFISLALFCISLSSCTLFDLDFQSNEEYEAKKADNKVNMTIWEFIQSRPDIFSSLIEGIQYAGIEDLYKEAGNTHILLTNSALSSGDNCFWKKNPVMLPGATEAAAATAWEQYDKKVVKELLTYHIVRGEWSYFNIDSSDRWIGTYGEGSFSYNKDGQTLQGDTAVM
;
A
#
# COMPACT_ATOMS: atom_id res chain seq x y z
N ASN A 1 -44.44 -36.20 53.68
CA ASN A 1 -44.49 -35.99 52.21
C ASN A 1 -44.01 -34.59 51.74
N MET A 2 -43.83 -33.65 52.66
CA MET A 2 -43.37 -32.31 52.34
C MET A 2 -41.89 -32.25 51.90
N LYS A 3 -41.08 -33.22 52.34
CA LYS A 3 -39.65 -33.31 51.91
C LYS A 3 -39.48 -33.72 50.42
N ILE A 4 -40.29 -34.66 49.98
CA ILE A 4 -40.25 -35.13 48.57
C ILE A 4 -40.71 -34.02 47.62
N PHE A 5 -41.69 -33.22 47.97
CA PHE A 5 -42.16 -32.10 47.19
C PHE A 5 -41.10 -31.00 47.02
N ARG A 6 -40.29 -30.76 48.07
CA ARG A 6 -39.18 -29.79 48.01
C ARG A 6 -38.08 -30.26 47.08
N TYR A 7 -37.79 -31.56 47.04
CA TYR A 7 -36.80 -32.11 46.08
C TYR A 7 -37.28 -32.03 44.62
N PHE A 8 -38.59 -32.23 44.39
CA PHE A 8 -39.17 -32.07 43.06
C PHE A 8 -39.10 -30.62 42.57
N ILE A 9 -39.37 -29.65 43.43
CA ILE A 9 -39.25 -28.23 43.08
C ILE A 9 -37.78 -27.86 42.81
N SER A 10 -36.84 -28.34 43.61
CA SER A 10 -35.43 -28.06 43.41
C SER A 10 -34.92 -28.69 42.12
N LEU A 11 -35.35 -29.91 41.78
CA LEU A 11 -34.97 -30.59 40.53
C LEU A 11 -35.58 -29.87 39.31
N ALA A 12 -36.82 -29.43 39.40
CA ALA A 12 -37.46 -28.67 38.33
C ALA A 12 -36.79 -27.32 38.08
N LEU A 13 -36.38 -26.59 39.12
CA LEU A 13 -35.64 -25.36 39.01
C LEU A 13 -34.23 -25.58 38.40
N PHE A 14 -33.59 -26.70 38.72
CA PHE A 14 -32.29 -27.05 38.16
C PHE A 14 -32.37 -27.41 36.67
N CYS A 15 -33.45 -28.09 36.24
CA CYS A 15 -33.67 -28.37 34.82
C CYS A 15 -33.97 -27.12 34.00
N ILE A 16 -34.62 -26.09 34.57
CA ILE A 16 -34.89 -24.83 33.88
C ILE A 16 -33.60 -24.02 33.66
N SER A 17 -32.62 -24.14 34.56
CA SER A 17 -31.33 -23.44 34.43
C SER A 17 -30.43 -24.05 33.35
N LEU A 18 -30.67 -25.29 32.89
CA LEU A 18 -29.89 -25.94 31.84
C LEU A 18 -30.43 -25.67 30.41
N SER A 19 -31.64 -25.14 30.28
CA SER A 19 -32.24 -24.78 29.00
C SER A 19 -32.07 -23.30 28.63
N SER A 20 -31.22 -22.57 29.36
CA SER A 20 -31.03 -21.13 29.19
C SER A 20 -30.29 -20.75 27.88
N CYS A 21 -29.83 -21.70 27.11
CA CYS A 21 -29.08 -21.38 25.86
C CYS A 21 -29.96 -21.21 24.61
N THR A 22 -31.29 -21.48 24.72
CA THR A 22 -32.17 -21.36 23.54
C THR A 22 -33.34 -20.41 23.75
N LEU A 23 -33.44 -19.73 24.91
CA LEU A 23 -34.58 -18.87 25.26
C LEU A 23 -34.38 -17.39 24.92
N PHE A 24 -33.20 -17.00 24.53
CA PHE A 24 -32.93 -15.73 23.87
C PHE A 24 -32.51 -16.10 22.45
N ASP A 25 -33.30 -15.67 21.54
CA ASP A 25 -33.10 -15.71 20.07
C ASP A 25 -31.76 -15.06 19.69
N LEU A 26 -30.68 -15.63 20.25
CA LEU A 26 -29.33 -15.41 19.81
C LEU A 26 -29.22 -16.27 18.57
N ASP A 27 -29.59 -15.69 17.44
CA ASP A 27 -29.12 -16.16 16.17
C ASP A 27 -27.64 -16.47 16.37
N PHE A 28 -27.28 -17.76 16.36
CA PHE A 28 -25.90 -18.16 16.12
C PHE A 28 -25.52 -17.34 14.90
N GLN A 29 -24.54 -16.47 15.07
CA GLN A 29 -23.91 -15.79 13.95
C GLN A 29 -23.57 -16.90 12.97
N SER A 30 -24.50 -17.16 12.04
CA SER A 30 -24.19 -17.95 10.87
C SER A 30 -22.97 -17.25 10.33
N ASN A 31 -21.88 -17.98 10.12
CA ASN A 31 -20.81 -17.51 9.27
C ASN A 31 -21.50 -17.20 7.93
N GLU A 32 -22.12 -16.03 7.85
CA GLU A 32 -22.31 -15.43 6.56
C GLU A 32 -20.92 -15.34 6.02
N GLU A 33 -20.63 -16.23 5.07
CA GLU A 33 -19.47 -16.06 4.20
C GLU A 33 -19.56 -14.62 3.72
N TYR A 34 -18.82 -13.75 4.41
CA TYR A 34 -18.63 -12.38 3.98
C TYR A 34 -17.88 -12.50 2.67
N GLU A 35 -18.65 -12.74 1.60
CA GLU A 35 -18.16 -12.43 0.28
C GLU A 35 -17.89 -10.93 0.30
N ALA A 36 -16.66 -10.62 0.71
CA ALA A 36 -16.14 -9.29 0.53
C ALA A 36 -16.39 -8.98 -0.94
N LYS A 37 -17.44 -8.21 -1.22
CA LYS A 37 -17.71 -7.71 -2.56
C LYS A 37 -16.41 -7.10 -2.98
N LYS A 38 -15.68 -7.82 -3.84
CA LYS A 38 -14.42 -7.37 -4.40
C LYS A 38 -14.74 -6.04 -5.03
N ALA A 39 -14.43 -4.95 -4.32
CA ALA A 39 -14.63 -3.63 -4.88
C ALA A 39 -13.89 -3.66 -6.21
N ASP A 40 -14.59 -3.39 -7.29
CA ASP A 40 -13.97 -3.30 -8.60
C ASP A 40 -13.11 -2.03 -8.60
N ASN A 41 -11.87 -2.20 -8.17
CA ASN A 41 -10.88 -1.12 -8.11
C ASN A 41 -10.25 -0.86 -9.48
N LYS A 42 -10.84 -1.39 -10.55
CA LYS A 42 -10.34 -1.16 -11.89
C LYS A 42 -10.69 0.25 -12.35
N VAL A 43 -9.67 1.00 -12.67
CA VAL A 43 -9.78 2.29 -13.32
C VAL A 43 -9.49 2.06 -14.80
N ASN A 44 -10.46 2.34 -15.69
CA ASN A 44 -10.30 2.16 -17.14
C ASN A 44 -9.49 3.31 -17.75
N MET A 45 -8.27 3.51 -17.25
CA MET A 45 -7.33 4.51 -17.74
C MET A 45 -5.90 4.02 -17.50
N THR A 46 -4.97 4.55 -18.25
CA THR A 46 -3.53 4.32 -18.03
C THR A 46 -3.07 4.96 -16.72
N ILE A 47 -1.93 4.52 -16.20
CA ILE A 47 -1.31 5.16 -15.02
C ILE A 47 -1.01 6.64 -15.31
N TRP A 48 -0.57 6.95 -16.54
CA TRP A 48 -0.32 8.33 -16.96
C TRP A 48 -1.58 9.20 -16.87
N GLU A 49 -2.70 8.75 -17.41
CA GLU A 49 -3.98 9.44 -17.31
C GLU A 49 -4.46 9.58 -15.86
N PHE A 50 -4.27 8.54 -15.07
CA PHE A 50 -4.63 8.55 -13.64
C PHE A 50 -3.89 9.64 -12.87
N ILE A 51 -2.56 9.70 -12.95
CA ILE A 51 -1.79 10.72 -12.23
C ILE A 51 -2.09 12.13 -12.72
N GLN A 52 -2.34 12.32 -14.03
CA GLN A 52 -2.75 13.60 -14.59
C GLN A 52 -4.14 14.04 -14.11
N SER A 53 -5.03 13.11 -13.79
CA SER A 53 -6.36 13.42 -13.23
C SER A 53 -6.29 13.92 -11.78
N ARG A 54 -5.15 13.72 -11.09
CA ARG A 54 -4.95 14.06 -9.69
C ARG A 54 -3.68 14.89 -9.45
N PRO A 55 -3.56 16.08 -10.08
CA PRO A 55 -2.38 16.93 -9.93
C PRO A 55 -2.22 17.45 -8.49
N ASP A 56 -3.30 17.52 -7.72
CA ASP A 56 -3.30 17.81 -6.28
C ASP A 56 -2.40 16.87 -5.48
N ILE A 57 -2.24 15.63 -5.92
CA ILE A 57 -1.45 14.59 -5.27
C ILE A 57 -0.14 14.32 -6.01
N PHE A 58 -0.12 14.41 -7.34
CA PHE A 58 0.95 13.87 -8.18
C PHE A 58 1.65 14.91 -9.06
N SER A 59 1.45 16.24 -8.86
CA SER A 59 2.08 17.25 -9.71
C SER A 59 3.60 17.09 -9.81
N SER A 60 4.27 16.91 -8.68
CA SER A 60 5.73 16.73 -8.67
C SER A 60 6.18 15.43 -9.34
N LEU A 61 5.39 14.35 -9.25
CA LEU A 61 5.68 13.11 -9.98
C LEU A 61 5.54 13.32 -11.49
N ILE A 62 4.50 14.02 -11.93
CA ILE A 62 4.29 14.35 -13.35
C ILE A 62 5.49 15.14 -13.89
N GLU A 63 5.93 16.18 -13.18
CA GLU A 63 7.12 16.95 -13.53
C GLU A 63 8.37 16.07 -13.64
N GLY A 64 8.59 15.18 -12.69
CA GLY A 64 9.71 14.27 -12.70
C GLY A 64 9.70 13.29 -13.88
N ILE A 65 8.55 12.74 -14.21
CA ILE A 65 8.36 11.84 -15.36
C ILE A 65 8.68 12.57 -16.68
N GLN A 66 8.16 13.80 -16.82
CA GLN A 66 8.41 14.64 -17.98
C GLN A 66 9.87 15.05 -18.07
N TYR A 67 10.48 15.47 -16.97
CA TYR A 67 11.91 15.78 -16.93
C TYR A 67 12.78 14.58 -17.31
N ALA A 68 12.44 13.40 -16.79
CA ALA A 68 13.16 12.16 -17.13
C ALA A 68 12.90 11.68 -18.56
N GLY A 69 11.78 12.07 -19.20
CA GLY A 69 11.35 11.63 -20.53
C GLY A 69 10.95 10.16 -20.57
N ILE A 70 10.11 9.74 -19.61
CA ILE A 70 9.70 8.35 -19.44
C ILE A 70 8.18 8.18 -19.42
N GLU A 71 7.43 9.13 -19.97
CA GLU A 71 5.96 9.11 -20.00
C GLU A 71 5.39 7.82 -20.60
N ASP A 72 6.09 7.25 -21.59
CA ASP A 72 5.61 6.06 -22.27
C ASP A 72 5.58 4.84 -21.35
N LEU A 73 6.51 4.73 -20.40
CA LEU A 73 6.48 3.67 -19.39
C LEU A 73 5.24 3.73 -18.48
N TYR A 74 4.66 4.91 -18.29
CA TYR A 74 3.44 5.10 -17.50
C TYR A 74 2.16 4.92 -18.31
N LYS A 75 2.27 4.78 -19.63
CA LYS A 75 1.17 4.43 -20.53
C LYS A 75 1.10 2.93 -20.81
N GLU A 76 2.21 2.20 -20.60
CA GLU A 76 2.28 0.76 -20.79
C GLU A 76 1.47 0.00 -19.74
N ALA A 77 0.73 -1.02 -20.17
CA ALA A 77 0.05 -1.96 -19.29
C ALA A 77 0.98 -3.11 -18.85
N GLY A 78 0.54 -3.88 -17.85
CA GLY A 78 1.25 -5.08 -17.42
C GLY A 78 2.37 -4.83 -16.40
N ASN A 79 2.46 -3.63 -15.86
CA ASN A 79 3.42 -3.25 -14.83
C ASN A 79 2.71 -2.71 -13.59
N THR A 80 3.41 -2.78 -12.47
CA THR A 80 2.95 -2.19 -11.21
C THR A 80 3.76 -0.94 -10.91
N HIS A 81 3.09 0.17 -10.62
CA HIS A 81 3.73 1.45 -10.37
C HIS A 81 3.58 1.84 -8.90
N ILE A 82 4.68 2.19 -8.26
CA ILE A 82 4.71 2.80 -6.93
C ILE A 82 4.71 4.31 -7.14
N LEU A 83 3.56 4.95 -6.88
CA LEU A 83 3.38 6.36 -7.19
C LEU A 83 3.85 7.25 -6.03
N LEU A 84 4.82 8.10 -6.30
CA LEU A 84 5.33 9.08 -5.36
C LEU A 84 4.37 10.26 -5.27
N THR A 85 3.83 10.51 -4.09
CA THR A 85 2.96 11.67 -3.84
C THR A 85 3.77 12.94 -3.61
N ASN A 86 3.16 14.11 -3.83
CA ASN A 86 3.77 15.40 -3.51
C ASN A 86 4.28 15.46 -2.05
N SER A 87 3.53 14.88 -1.12
CA SER A 87 3.93 14.85 0.29
C SER A 87 5.15 13.97 0.55
N ALA A 88 5.29 12.85 -0.14
CA ALA A 88 6.48 12.00 -0.03
C ALA A 88 7.75 12.72 -0.53
N LEU A 89 7.61 13.60 -1.51
CA LEU A 89 8.71 14.36 -2.08
C LEU A 89 9.09 15.58 -1.24
N SER A 90 8.12 16.32 -0.69
CA SER A 90 8.35 17.66 -0.13
C SER A 90 7.94 17.85 1.32
N SER A 91 7.18 16.93 1.95
CA SER A 91 6.62 17.17 3.28
C SER A 91 7.32 16.37 4.38
N GLY A 92 7.57 17.05 5.50
CA GLY A 92 8.18 16.44 6.70
C GLY A 92 9.71 16.33 6.61
N ASP A 93 10.31 15.75 7.66
CA ASP A 93 11.77 15.66 7.79
C ASP A 93 12.37 14.47 7.03
N ASN A 94 11.53 13.51 6.66
CA ASN A 94 11.94 12.32 5.93
C ASN A 94 11.55 12.36 4.44
N CYS A 95 11.12 13.51 3.92
CA CYS A 95 10.78 13.65 2.51
C CYS A 95 12.02 13.51 1.61
N PHE A 96 11.78 13.18 0.36
CA PHE A 96 12.86 12.91 -0.62
C PHE A 96 13.82 14.10 -0.77
N TRP A 97 13.32 15.34 -0.91
CA TRP A 97 14.15 16.53 -1.10
C TRP A 97 15.13 16.78 0.05
N LYS A 98 14.70 16.56 1.30
CA LYS A 98 15.57 16.73 2.46
C LYS A 98 16.58 15.62 2.64
N LYS A 99 16.23 14.39 2.26
CA LYS A 99 17.12 13.24 2.35
C LYS A 99 18.17 13.21 1.24
N ASN A 100 17.90 13.88 0.14
CA ASN A 100 18.78 13.96 -1.03
C ASN A 100 19.12 15.44 -1.33
N PRO A 101 19.86 16.13 -0.45
CA PRO A 101 20.18 17.53 -0.65
C PRO A 101 21.11 17.73 -1.86
N VAL A 102 21.00 18.86 -2.49
CA VAL A 102 21.80 19.24 -3.67
C VAL A 102 22.67 20.45 -3.36
N MET A 103 23.84 20.51 -4.00
CA MET A 103 24.72 21.66 -3.98
C MET A 103 24.34 22.60 -5.12
N LEU A 104 23.72 23.72 -4.78
CA LEU A 104 23.37 24.73 -5.80
C LEU A 104 24.60 25.57 -6.20
N PRO A 105 24.62 26.09 -7.44
CA PRO A 105 25.72 26.96 -7.90
C PRO A 105 25.90 28.17 -6.96
N GLY A 106 27.12 28.31 -6.44
CA GLY A 106 27.47 29.41 -5.51
C GLY A 106 27.08 29.16 -4.04
N ALA A 107 26.46 28.03 -3.72
CA ALA A 107 26.21 27.65 -2.34
C ALA A 107 27.45 27.06 -1.68
N THR A 108 27.61 27.29 -0.37
CA THR A 108 28.68 26.71 0.46
C THR A 108 28.27 25.41 1.12
N GLU A 109 26.98 25.14 1.17
CA GLU A 109 26.38 23.95 1.79
C GLU A 109 25.28 23.36 0.89
N ALA A 110 25.09 22.03 0.98
CA ALA A 110 23.99 21.36 0.32
C ALA A 110 22.66 21.70 1.00
N ALA A 111 21.63 21.93 0.21
CA ALA A 111 20.28 22.24 0.68
C ALA A 111 19.25 21.26 0.09
N ALA A 112 18.09 21.15 0.75
CA ALA A 112 16.99 20.37 0.20
C ALA A 112 16.62 20.89 -1.19
N ALA A 113 16.50 19.98 -2.14
CA ALA A 113 16.02 20.34 -3.47
C ALA A 113 14.56 20.79 -3.44
N THR A 114 14.14 21.46 -4.48
CA THR A 114 12.77 21.95 -4.67
C THR A 114 12.21 21.60 -6.04
N ALA A 115 13.06 21.10 -6.95
CA ALA A 115 12.70 20.77 -8.31
C ALA A 115 13.59 19.65 -8.84
N TRP A 116 13.10 18.88 -9.79
CA TRP A 116 13.82 17.75 -10.39
C TRP A 116 15.03 18.18 -11.22
N GLU A 117 15.00 19.34 -11.82
CA GLU A 117 16.07 19.90 -12.64
C GLU A 117 17.35 20.20 -11.84
N GLN A 118 17.28 20.17 -10.52
CA GLN A 118 18.43 20.28 -9.64
C GLN A 118 19.26 19.00 -9.54
N TYR A 119 18.70 17.88 -10.04
CA TYR A 119 19.37 16.61 -10.15
C TYR A 119 19.76 16.30 -11.61
N ASP A 120 20.75 15.45 -11.79
CA ASP A 120 21.06 14.92 -13.11
C ASP A 120 19.86 14.12 -13.65
N LYS A 121 19.52 14.36 -14.92
CA LYS A 121 18.38 13.72 -15.59
C LYS A 121 18.44 12.19 -15.54
N LYS A 122 19.65 11.62 -15.64
CA LYS A 122 19.87 10.18 -15.59
C LYS A 122 19.55 9.64 -14.21
N VAL A 123 19.91 10.34 -13.15
CA VAL A 123 19.59 9.97 -11.76
C VAL A 123 18.08 9.98 -11.52
N VAL A 124 17.39 11.03 -11.99
CA VAL A 124 15.92 11.11 -11.87
C VAL A 124 15.25 9.97 -12.64
N LYS A 125 15.73 9.70 -13.86
CA LYS A 125 15.23 8.57 -14.67
C LYS A 125 15.39 7.25 -13.91
N GLU A 126 16.58 6.98 -13.39
CA GLU A 126 16.88 5.75 -12.67
C GLU A 126 16.00 5.60 -11.42
N LEU A 127 15.86 6.67 -10.64
CA LEU A 127 14.98 6.70 -9.47
C LEU A 127 13.52 6.36 -9.84
N LEU A 128 12.97 7.02 -10.84
CA LEU A 128 11.57 6.83 -11.22
C LEU A 128 11.33 5.46 -11.87
N THR A 129 12.25 4.96 -12.66
CA THR A 129 12.16 3.61 -13.25
C THR A 129 12.33 2.51 -12.21
N TYR A 130 13.05 2.75 -11.13
CA TYR A 130 13.11 1.86 -9.98
C TYR A 130 11.75 1.66 -9.30
N HIS A 131 10.86 2.64 -9.38
CA HIS A 131 9.49 2.57 -8.85
C HIS A 131 8.49 1.90 -9.82
N ILE A 132 8.95 1.41 -10.97
CA ILE A 132 8.13 0.64 -11.91
C ILE A 132 8.53 -0.82 -11.81
N VAL A 133 7.68 -1.62 -11.23
CA VAL A 133 7.88 -3.05 -10.99
C VAL A 133 7.39 -3.84 -12.20
N ARG A 134 8.19 -4.78 -12.68
CA ARG A 134 7.82 -5.66 -13.79
C ARG A 134 6.73 -6.63 -13.38
N GLY A 135 5.64 -6.67 -14.14
CA GLY A 135 4.49 -7.51 -13.88
C GLY A 135 3.39 -6.86 -13.07
N GLU A 136 2.22 -7.46 -13.12
CA GLU A 136 1.03 -7.01 -12.38
C GLU A 136 1.00 -7.65 -10.99
N TRP A 137 1.31 -6.88 -9.98
CA TRP A 137 1.32 -7.28 -8.59
C TRP A 137 0.18 -6.63 -7.83
N SER A 138 -0.58 -7.42 -7.11
CA SER A 138 -1.68 -6.95 -6.29
C SER A 138 -1.74 -7.74 -4.98
N TYR A 139 -2.44 -7.24 -4.00
CA TYR A 139 -2.66 -7.93 -2.73
C TYR A 139 -3.16 -9.37 -2.90
N PHE A 140 -3.84 -9.67 -4.00
CA PHE A 140 -4.45 -10.99 -4.25
C PHE A 140 -3.48 -12.01 -4.86
N ASN A 141 -2.40 -11.56 -5.51
CA ASN A 141 -1.43 -12.44 -6.18
C ASN A 141 -0.06 -12.45 -5.51
N ILE A 142 0.11 -11.71 -4.41
CA ILE A 142 1.30 -11.75 -3.56
C ILE A 142 1.03 -12.71 -2.41
N ASP A 143 1.91 -13.69 -2.22
CA ASP A 143 1.90 -14.61 -1.08
C ASP A 143 2.70 -14.05 0.10
N SER A 144 2.75 -14.79 1.22
CA SER A 144 3.48 -14.39 2.43
C SER A 144 4.99 -14.66 2.36
N SER A 145 5.50 -15.19 1.25
CA SER A 145 6.93 -15.42 1.08
C SER A 145 7.62 -14.19 0.50
N ASP A 146 8.87 -13.97 0.94
CA ASP A 146 9.70 -12.92 0.38
C ASP A 146 10.07 -13.25 -1.07
N ARG A 147 9.89 -12.28 -1.96
CA ARG A 147 10.22 -12.41 -3.39
C ARG A 147 11.04 -11.24 -3.86
N TRP A 148 12.06 -11.54 -4.65
CA TRP A 148 12.81 -10.55 -5.39
C TRP A 148 12.09 -10.26 -6.70
N ILE A 149 11.73 -9.01 -6.92
CA ILE A 149 10.96 -8.57 -8.09
C ILE A 149 11.80 -7.55 -8.85
N GLY A 150 11.98 -7.78 -10.15
CA GLY A 150 12.72 -6.86 -11.00
C GLY A 150 11.94 -5.56 -11.24
N THR A 151 12.66 -4.45 -11.30
CA THR A 151 12.16 -3.15 -11.70
C THR A 151 12.66 -2.75 -13.09
N TYR A 152 12.23 -1.59 -13.59
CA TYR A 152 12.78 -1.00 -14.82
C TYR A 152 14.06 -0.22 -14.56
N GLY A 153 14.35 0.15 -13.30
CA GLY A 153 15.64 0.68 -12.89
C GLY A 153 16.68 -0.43 -12.69
N GLU A 154 17.93 -0.05 -12.47
CA GLU A 154 19.00 -0.97 -12.09
C GLU A 154 18.82 -1.36 -10.62
N GLY A 155 18.06 -2.41 -10.38
CA GLY A 155 17.81 -2.89 -9.03
C GLY A 155 16.61 -3.80 -8.93
N SER A 156 16.48 -4.43 -7.80
CA SER A 156 15.32 -5.23 -7.41
C SER A 156 14.93 -4.88 -5.98
N PHE A 157 13.66 -5.02 -5.65
CA PHE A 157 13.26 -4.97 -4.26
C PHE A 157 12.46 -6.19 -3.88
N SER A 158 12.58 -6.55 -2.60
CA SER A 158 11.79 -7.61 -1.99
C SER A 158 10.52 -7.01 -1.43
N TYR A 159 9.41 -7.68 -1.65
CA TYR A 159 8.11 -7.35 -1.08
C TYR A 159 7.59 -8.53 -0.27
N ASN A 160 7.22 -8.27 0.98
CA ASN A 160 6.57 -9.24 1.85
C ASN A 160 5.10 -8.84 2.03
N LYS A 161 4.19 -9.79 1.92
CA LYS A 161 2.74 -9.58 2.10
C LYS A 161 2.38 -9.03 3.49
N ASP A 162 3.16 -9.36 4.51
CA ASP A 162 2.97 -8.83 5.85
C ASP A 162 3.40 -7.36 5.99
N GLY A 163 3.76 -6.73 4.88
CA GLY A 163 3.65 -5.30 4.63
C GLY A 163 4.70 -4.42 5.29
N GLN A 164 5.81 -4.98 5.76
CA GLN A 164 6.62 -4.16 6.65
C GLN A 164 8.00 -3.78 6.12
N THR A 165 8.48 -4.34 5.03
CA THR A 165 9.82 -3.98 4.56
C THR A 165 9.95 -4.07 3.05
N LEU A 166 10.00 -2.94 2.40
CA LEU A 166 10.59 -2.82 1.07
C LEU A 166 12.12 -2.80 1.28
N GLN A 167 12.78 -3.93 1.14
CA GLN A 167 14.23 -3.95 1.00
C GLN A 167 14.56 -3.84 -0.48
N GLY A 168 14.99 -2.67 -0.91
CA GLY A 168 15.65 -2.50 -2.19
C GLY A 168 17.11 -2.86 -2.04
N ASP A 169 17.62 -3.61 -2.98
CA ASP A 169 19.06 -3.59 -3.23
C ASP A 169 19.40 -2.16 -3.64
N THR A 170 20.37 -1.57 -2.99
CA THR A 170 20.72 -0.16 -3.11
C THR A 170 20.86 0.23 -4.56
N ALA A 171 19.88 0.98 -5.08
CA ALA A 171 20.21 1.91 -6.15
C ALA A 171 21.28 2.82 -5.57
N VAL A 172 22.52 2.62 -5.99
CA VAL A 172 23.64 3.48 -5.61
C VAL A 172 23.34 4.83 -6.25
N MET A 173 22.84 5.76 -5.44
CA MET A 173 22.90 7.16 -5.80
C MET A 173 24.28 7.69 -5.44
#